data_caef92fc630cd2459dbecd1a326ff654
#
_entry.id   caef92fc630cd2459dbecd1a326ff654
#
_cell.length_a   1.000
_cell.length_b   1.000
_cell.length_c   1.000
_cell.angle_alpha   90.00
_cell.angle_beta   90.00
_cell.angle_gamma   90.00
#
_symmetry.space_group_name_H-M   'P 1'
#
loop_
_entity.id
_entity.type
_entity.pdbx_description
1 polymer ?
#
loop_
_entity_poly.entity_id
_entity_poly.type
_entity_poly.pdbx_seq_one_letter_code
_entity_poly.pdbx_strand_id
1 'polypeptide(L)'
;MLCSIFTLFSCAGYRFQEKENPFAQYGVKSITIPMFYNKSNLSNISAPMTKEMYHMLSTFSGLHIKSGNNDADAVLIGIVDAPSQAKESREATNLRSAKNAAEEALGENREDFYIPSTTNVRASLRLILLKNPSEKEIELLKSSLGKFAVGPKIIVNETIALSGSFTREIYSDEAIDVIDTQNRSALRSTVDDMAKNAAQNFKDMILYAF
;
A
#
# COMPACT_ATOMS: atom_id res chain seq x y z
N MET A 1 46.92 -46.05 -7.16
CA MET A 1 45.78 -45.78 -6.34
C MET A 1 45.83 -44.31 -5.93
N LEU A 2 45.43 -43.44 -6.82
CA LEU A 2 45.52 -41.98 -6.63
C LEU A 2 44.35 -41.36 -7.39
N CYS A 3 43.18 -41.46 -6.81
CA CYS A 3 41.98 -40.85 -7.40
C CYS A 3 41.00 -40.55 -6.27
N SER A 4 40.63 -39.32 -6.09
CA SER A 4 39.52 -38.84 -5.24
C SER A 4 39.90 -37.75 -4.23
N ILE A 5 40.32 -36.58 -4.69
CA ILE A 5 40.18 -35.33 -3.91
C ILE A 5 39.94 -34.17 -4.90
N PHE A 6 38.80 -34.18 -5.58
CA PHE A 6 38.41 -33.04 -6.45
C PHE A 6 36.89 -32.82 -6.50
N THR A 7 36.23 -32.78 -5.37
CA THR A 7 34.81 -32.42 -5.37
C THR A 7 34.43 -31.73 -4.08
N LEU A 8 34.82 -30.49 -3.83
CA LEU A 8 34.15 -29.62 -2.82
C LEU A 8 34.43 -28.12 -3.05
N PHE A 9 34.41 -27.64 -4.30
CA PHE A 9 34.32 -26.21 -4.57
C PHE A 9 33.02 -25.88 -5.28
N SER A 10 31.89 -26.37 -4.75
CA SER A 10 30.59 -25.79 -5.04
C SER A 10 30.33 -24.73 -3.98
N CYS A 11 31.06 -23.65 -3.98
CA CYS A 11 30.62 -22.41 -3.38
C CYS A 11 29.45 -21.95 -4.22
N ALA A 12 28.24 -22.30 -3.76
CA ALA A 12 27.03 -21.61 -4.16
C ALA A 12 27.28 -20.12 -3.94
N GLY A 13 27.51 -19.41 -5.03
CA GLY A 13 27.70 -17.97 -5.02
C GLY A 13 26.42 -17.29 -4.56
N TYR A 14 26.23 -17.19 -3.27
CA TYR A 14 25.39 -16.19 -2.69
C TYR A 14 26.02 -14.85 -3.06
N ARG A 15 25.66 -14.34 -4.23
CA ARG A 15 25.80 -12.93 -4.51
C ARG A 15 24.90 -12.23 -3.50
N PHE A 16 25.50 -11.69 -2.47
CA PHE A 16 24.91 -10.52 -1.78
C PHE A 16 24.79 -9.45 -2.88
N GLN A 17 23.66 -9.41 -3.53
CA GLN A 17 23.32 -8.31 -4.39
C GLN A 17 23.11 -7.16 -3.42
N GLU A 18 24.17 -6.39 -3.17
CA GLU A 18 24.01 -5.08 -2.55
C GLU A 18 22.97 -4.38 -3.39
N LYS A 19 21.87 -4.03 -2.76
CA LYS A 19 20.77 -3.32 -3.43
C LYS A 19 21.26 -1.89 -3.65
N GLU A 20 21.99 -1.71 -4.72
CA GLU A 20 22.50 -0.41 -5.12
C GLU A 20 21.33 0.55 -5.36
N ASN A 21 21.62 1.85 -5.22
CA ASN A 21 20.64 2.89 -5.48
C ASN A 21 20.17 2.85 -6.96
N PRO A 22 18.93 2.48 -7.24
CA PRO A 22 18.42 2.37 -8.61
C PRO A 22 18.33 3.72 -9.32
N PHE A 23 18.34 4.82 -8.58
CA PHE A 23 18.22 6.19 -9.10
C PHE A 23 19.57 6.88 -9.28
N ALA A 24 20.69 6.17 -9.07
CA ALA A 24 22.03 6.73 -9.19
C ALA A 24 22.31 7.27 -10.60
N GLN A 25 21.82 6.60 -11.64
CA GLN A 25 21.96 7.04 -13.04
C GLN A 25 21.30 8.40 -13.31
N TYR A 26 20.29 8.79 -12.53
CA TYR A 26 19.65 10.11 -12.60
C TYR A 26 20.32 11.14 -11.72
N GLY A 27 21.42 10.77 -11.03
CA GLY A 27 22.13 11.62 -10.09
C GLY A 27 21.38 11.88 -8.79
N VAL A 28 20.43 10.99 -8.42
CA VAL A 28 19.68 11.09 -7.17
C VAL A 28 20.37 10.27 -6.10
N LYS A 29 20.83 10.93 -5.05
CA LYS A 29 21.45 10.33 -3.86
C LYS A 29 20.58 10.46 -2.62
N SER A 30 19.65 11.40 -2.64
CA SER A 30 18.74 11.64 -1.52
C SER A 30 17.29 11.83 -2.00
N ILE A 31 16.35 11.28 -1.22
CA ILE A 31 14.91 11.36 -1.50
C ILE A 31 14.19 11.85 -0.25
N THR A 32 13.27 12.77 -0.41
CA THR A 32 12.27 13.12 0.63
C THR A 32 10.95 12.44 0.31
N ILE A 33 10.31 11.90 1.34
CA ILE A 33 9.01 11.22 1.23
C ILE A 33 8.03 11.95 2.15
N PRO A 34 7.27 12.93 1.64
CA PRO A 34 6.20 13.54 2.41
C PRO A 34 5.07 12.54 2.65
N MET A 35 4.21 12.82 3.63
CA MET A 35 3.00 12.03 3.85
C MET A 35 2.20 11.95 2.56
N PHE A 36 1.80 10.74 2.18
CA PHE A 36 1.03 10.50 0.96
C PHE A 36 -0.37 11.12 1.04
N TYR A 37 -0.85 11.59 -0.11
CA TYR A 37 -2.16 12.23 -0.21
C TYR A 37 -3.24 11.20 -0.35
N ASN A 38 -4.24 11.27 0.53
CA ASN A 38 -5.41 10.41 0.46
C ASN A 38 -6.56 11.15 -0.21
N LYS A 39 -6.93 10.72 -1.41
CA LYS A 39 -8.14 11.14 -2.13
C LYS A 39 -9.26 10.10 -2.05
N SER A 40 -9.02 9.00 -1.34
CA SER A 40 -9.99 7.92 -1.14
C SER A 40 -10.82 8.16 0.11
N ASN A 41 -11.91 7.40 0.26
CA ASN A 41 -12.73 7.38 1.49
C ASN A 41 -12.13 6.48 2.58
N LEU A 42 -10.99 5.83 2.33
CA LEU A 42 -10.34 4.99 3.32
C LEU A 42 -9.59 5.87 4.32
N SER A 43 -10.05 5.90 5.54
CA SER A 43 -9.37 6.62 6.61
C SER A 43 -8.02 5.97 6.94
N ASN A 44 -7.04 6.80 7.30
CA ASN A 44 -5.73 6.37 7.82
C ASN A 44 -4.86 5.51 6.87
N ILE A 45 -5.12 5.49 5.56
CA ILE A 45 -4.32 4.73 4.58
C ILE A 45 -2.97 5.40 4.27
N SER A 46 -2.87 6.72 4.38
CA SER A 46 -1.66 7.47 4.03
C SER A 46 -0.45 7.09 4.88
N ALA A 47 -0.63 6.95 6.19
CA ALA A 47 0.45 6.70 7.12
C ALA A 47 1.15 5.34 6.88
N PRO A 48 0.43 4.20 6.82
CA PRO A 48 1.05 2.91 6.52
C PRO A 48 1.69 2.89 5.13
N MET A 49 1.05 3.47 4.10
CA MET A 49 1.64 3.55 2.76
C MET A 49 2.95 4.32 2.74
N THR A 50 3.00 5.49 3.38
CA THR A 50 4.22 6.30 3.48
C THR A 50 5.31 5.58 4.25
N LYS A 51 4.96 4.93 5.36
CA LYS A 51 5.87 4.18 6.22
C LYS A 51 6.53 3.03 5.46
N GLU A 52 5.74 2.21 4.79
CA GLU A 52 6.28 1.04 4.07
C GLU A 52 7.13 1.45 2.87
N MET A 53 6.79 2.53 2.15
CA MET A 53 7.66 3.09 1.12
C MET A 53 8.97 3.62 1.69
N TYR A 54 8.94 4.31 2.82
CA TYR A 54 10.14 4.76 3.52
C TYR A 54 11.04 3.56 3.88
N HIS A 55 10.47 2.52 4.49
CA HIS A 55 11.21 1.32 4.86
C HIS A 55 11.82 0.64 3.64
N MET A 56 11.07 0.48 2.59
CA MET A 56 11.53 -0.17 1.36
C MET A 56 12.69 0.62 0.73
N LEU A 57 12.55 1.94 0.55
CA LEU A 57 13.59 2.77 -0.05
C LEU A 57 14.85 2.87 0.84
N SER A 58 14.71 2.80 2.15
CA SER A 58 15.85 2.79 3.07
C SER A 58 16.71 1.51 2.99
N THR A 59 16.22 0.47 2.29
CA THR A 59 17.01 -0.77 2.08
C THR A 59 18.05 -0.66 0.98
N PHE A 60 18.01 0.40 0.16
CA PHE A 60 18.98 0.61 -0.91
C PHE A 60 20.25 1.30 -0.39
N SER A 61 21.41 0.68 -0.65
CA SER A 61 22.69 1.29 -0.30
C SER A 61 22.96 2.52 -1.19
N GLY A 62 23.53 3.57 -0.59
CA GLY A 62 23.82 4.82 -1.32
C GLY A 62 22.59 5.70 -1.60
N LEU A 63 21.40 5.35 -1.07
CA LEU A 63 20.20 6.20 -1.08
C LEU A 63 19.90 6.72 0.32
N HIS A 64 19.90 8.03 0.49
CA HIS A 64 19.62 8.69 1.77
C HIS A 64 18.19 9.21 1.80
N ILE A 65 17.38 8.71 2.73
CA ILE A 65 16.02 9.24 2.91
C ILE A 65 16.10 10.40 3.90
N LYS A 66 15.71 11.59 3.44
CA LYS A 66 15.66 12.81 4.25
C LYS A 66 14.27 13.04 4.79
N SER A 67 14.19 13.51 6.03
CA SER A 67 12.96 13.99 6.65
C SER A 67 12.91 15.51 6.54
N GLY A 68 11.77 16.08 6.16
CA GLY A 68 11.58 17.54 6.10
C GLY A 68 11.66 18.13 4.69
N ASN A 69 11.69 19.47 4.63
CA ASN A 69 11.54 20.23 3.39
C ASN A 69 12.68 20.02 2.39
N ASN A 70 12.33 19.82 1.17
CA ASN A 70 12.91 20.12 -0.17
C ASN A 70 14.44 20.11 -0.40
N ASP A 71 15.28 19.80 0.56
CA ASP A 71 16.75 19.76 0.39
C ASP A 71 17.27 18.42 -0.15
N ALA A 72 16.37 17.54 -0.62
CA ALA A 72 16.75 16.30 -1.25
C ALA A 72 16.83 16.44 -2.78
N ASP A 73 17.62 15.59 -3.41
CA ASP A 73 17.77 15.57 -4.88
C ASP A 73 16.46 15.22 -5.58
N ALA A 74 15.56 14.47 -4.91
CA ALA A 74 14.26 14.13 -5.42
C ALA A 74 13.21 14.05 -4.32
N VAL A 75 11.93 14.14 -4.72
CA VAL A 75 10.77 13.99 -3.84
C VAL A 75 9.86 12.89 -4.38
N LEU A 76 9.53 11.90 -3.55
CA LEU A 76 8.55 10.87 -3.87
C LEU A 76 7.17 11.29 -3.38
N ILE A 77 6.27 11.54 -4.30
CA ILE A 77 4.88 11.90 -4.04
C ILE A 77 4.02 10.65 -4.25
N GLY A 78 3.24 10.29 -3.24
CA GLY A 78 2.22 9.24 -3.32
C GLY A 78 0.82 9.85 -3.24
N ILE A 79 -0.06 9.37 -4.12
CA ILE A 79 -1.48 9.77 -4.15
C ILE A 79 -2.30 8.48 -4.12
N VAL A 80 -3.04 8.30 -3.04
CA VAL A 80 -4.02 7.22 -2.91
C VAL A 80 -5.35 7.70 -3.44
N ASP A 81 -5.89 6.98 -4.41
CA ASP A 81 -7.20 7.24 -4.98
C ASP A 81 -8.05 5.97 -4.94
N ALA A 82 -9.37 6.12 -4.80
CA ALA A 82 -10.30 5.01 -4.93
C ALA A 82 -11.22 5.30 -6.12
N PRO A 83 -11.33 4.37 -7.07
CA PRO A 83 -12.31 4.51 -8.13
C PRO A 83 -13.68 4.64 -7.47
N SER A 84 -14.34 5.77 -7.68
CA SER A 84 -15.67 6.17 -7.24
C SER A 84 -16.44 5.12 -6.42
N GLN A 85 -16.30 5.13 -5.11
CA GLN A 85 -16.80 4.21 -4.09
C GLN A 85 -15.90 2.98 -3.90
N ALA A 86 -15.35 2.84 -2.69
CA ALA A 86 -14.96 1.53 -2.19
C ALA A 86 -16.20 0.64 -2.25
N LYS A 87 -16.30 -0.20 -3.26
CA LYS A 87 -17.39 -1.18 -3.33
C LYS A 87 -17.10 -2.18 -2.21
N GLU A 88 -17.74 -1.97 -1.07
CA GLU A 88 -17.96 -3.07 -0.15
C GLU A 88 -18.81 -4.07 -0.92
N SER A 89 -18.17 -5.10 -1.43
CA SER A 89 -18.88 -6.25 -1.97
C SER A 89 -19.44 -7.00 -0.77
N ARG A 90 -20.71 -6.85 -0.54
CA ARG A 90 -21.44 -7.54 0.53
C ARG A 90 -21.90 -8.87 -0.03
N GLU A 91 -21.19 -9.95 0.31
CA GLU A 91 -21.77 -11.26 0.15
C GLU A 91 -22.78 -11.49 1.27
N ALA A 92 -24.01 -11.73 0.88
CA ALA A 92 -25.07 -12.07 1.81
C ALA A 92 -24.91 -13.51 2.25
N THR A 93 -24.68 -13.72 3.53
CA THR A 93 -24.77 -15.06 4.10
C THR A 93 -26.10 -15.18 4.83
N ASN A 94 -26.92 -16.15 4.44
CA ASN A 94 -28.14 -16.52 5.14
C ASN A 94 -27.76 -17.19 6.48
N LEU A 95 -27.49 -16.40 7.50
CA LEU A 95 -27.24 -16.89 8.85
C LEU A 95 -28.58 -17.00 9.58
N ARG A 96 -29.01 -18.23 9.79
CA ARG A 96 -30.23 -18.56 10.53
C ARG A 96 -30.27 -17.91 11.93
N SER A 97 -29.10 -17.72 12.56
CA SER A 97 -28.97 -17.04 13.84
C SER A 97 -29.17 -15.53 13.77
N ALA A 98 -28.81 -14.90 12.62
CA ALA A 98 -29.07 -13.48 12.39
C ALA A 98 -30.56 -13.20 12.23
N LYS A 99 -31.29 -14.15 11.66
CA LYS A 99 -32.73 -14.05 11.48
C LYS A 99 -33.42 -13.87 12.83
N ASN A 100 -33.09 -14.68 13.82
CA ASN A 100 -33.73 -14.64 15.13
C ASN A 100 -33.46 -13.31 15.87
N ALA A 101 -32.20 -12.83 15.86
CA ALA A 101 -31.85 -11.55 16.49
C ALA A 101 -32.45 -10.35 15.77
N ALA A 102 -32.63 -10.43 14.46
CA ALA A 102 -33.23 -9.39 13.67
C ALA A 102 -34.77 -9.39 13.76
N GLU A 103 -35.39 -10.55 13.86
CA GLU A 103 -36.83 -10.69 14.11
C GLU A 103 -37.20 -10.14 15.48
N GLU A 104 -36.35 -10.36 16.50
CA GLU A 104 -36.53 -9.81 17.86
C GLU A 104 -36.42 -8.26 17.87
N ALA A 105 -35.47 -7.70 17.09
CA ALA A 105 -35.22 -6.25 17.07
C ALA A 105 -36.14 -5.47 16.12
N LEU A 106 -36.61 -6.07 15.02
CA LEU A 106 -37.23 -5.38 13.88
C LEU A 106 -38.61 -5.92 13.48
N GLY A 107 -39.11 -7.00 14.14
CA GLY A 107 -40.42 -7.63 13.90
C GLY A 107 -40.39 -8.78 12.90
N GLU A 108 -41.41 -9.67 13.02
CA GLU A 108 -41.46 -11.02 12.45
C GLU A 108 -41.59 -11.12 10.90
N ASN A 109 -41.67 -10.05 10.14
CA ASN A 109 -42.02 -10.09 8.71
C ASN A 109 -40.90 -9.66 7.76
N ARG A 110 -39.61 -9.80 8.12
CA ARG A 110 -38.50 -9.53 7.19
C ARG A 110 -37.78 -10.82 6.81
N GLU A 111 -38.01 -11.29 5.59
CA GLU A 111 -37.47 -12.54 5.09
C GLU A 111 -36.01 -12.45 4.63
N ASP A 112 -35.50 -11.26 4.31
CA ASP A 112 -34.16 -11.06 3.74
C ASP A 112 -33.30 -10.13 4.58
N PHE A 113 -32.45 -10.73 5.42
CA PHE A 113 -31.39 -10.01 6.11
C PHE A 113 -30.02 -10.27 5.44
N TYR A 114 -29.46 -9.23 4.85
CA TYR A 114 -28.13 -9.29 4.24
C TYR A 114 -27.12 -8.66 5.20
N ILE A 115 -26.33 -9.47 5.88
CA ILE A 115 -25.24 -9.02 6.73
C ILE A 115 -23.93 -9.19 5.97
N PRO A 116 -23.12 -8.15 5.81
CA PRO A 116 -21.87 -8.27 5.10
C PRO A 116 -20.88 -9.12 5.90
N SER A 117 -20.58 -10.32 5.39
CA SER A 117 -19.61 -11.24 5.98
C SER A 117 -18.17 -10.94 5.56
N THR A 118 -18.00 -10.31 4.40
CA THR A 118 -16.68 -10.00 3.84
C THR A 118 -16.64 -8.56 3.36
N THR A 119 -15.57 -7.85 3.69
CA THR A 119 -15.31 -6.50 3.19
C THR A 119 -14.13 -6.55 2.24
N ASN A 120 -14.33 -6.10 1.00
CA ASN A 120 -13.29 -5.92 0.00
C ASN A 120 -12.89 -4.45 -0.06
N VAL A 121 -11.60 -4.18 0.08
CA VAL A 121 -11.02 -2.85 -0.02
C VAL A 121 -10.25 -2.75 -1.33
N ARG A 122 -10.53 -1.72 -2.13
CA ARG A 122 -9.82 -1.47 -3.39
C ARG A 122 -9.45 0.00 -3.47
N ALA A 123 -8.21 0.25 -3.87
CA ALA A 123 -7.70 1.59 -4.12
C ALA A 123 -6.60 1.54 -5.19
N SER A 124 -6.08 2.66 -5.59
CA SER A 124 -4.88 2.79 -6.41
C SER A 124 -3.90 3.73 -5.73
N LEU A 125 -2.62 3.40 -5.79
CA LEU A 125 -1.53 4.25 -5.32
C LEU A 125 -0.74 4.72 -6.53
N ARG A 126 -0.79 6.01 -6.82
CA ARG A 126 0.07 6.63 -7.82
C ARG A 126 1.32 7.17 -7.15
N LEU A 127 2.48 6.76 -7.66
CA LEU A 127 3.80 7.13 -7.17
C LEU A 127 4.52 7.96 -8.24
N ILE A 128 4.97 9.15 -7.85
CA ILE A 128 5.66 10.08 -8.74
C ILE A 128 6.96 10.49 -8.08
N LEU A 129 8.10 10.13 -8.68
CA LEU A 129 9.42 10.57 -8.27
C LEU A 129 9.86 11.75 -9.13
N LEU A 130 10.04 12.91 -8.51
CA LEU A 130 10.42 14.15 -9.15
C LEU A 130 11.83 14.56 -8.73
N LYS A 131 12.67 14.89 -9.72
CA LYS A 131 14.00 15.43 -9.47
C LYS A 131 13.93 16.95 -9.30
N ASN A 132 14.52 17.45 -8.19
CA ASN A 132 14.59 18.88 -7.86
C ASN A 132 13.27 19.64 -8.13
N PRO A 133 12.13 19.20 -7.54
CA PRO A 133 10.87 19.87 -7.76
C PRO A 133 10.81 21.22 -7.03
N SER A 134 10.13 22.19 -7.63
CA SER A 134 9.69 23.39 -6.93
C SER A 134 8.43 23.11 -6.12
N GLU A 135 8.14 23.91 -5.09
CA GLU A 135 6.91 23.78 -4.30
C GLU A 135 5.66 23.88 -5.16
N LYS A 136 5.66 24.74 -6.17
CA LYS A 136 4.55 24.89 -7.12
C LYS A 136 4.31 23.63 -7.94
N GLU A 137 5.36 22.92 -8.35
CA GLU A 137 5.25 21.65 -9.08
C GLU A 137 4.65 20.56 -8.19
N ILE A 138 5.04 20.53 -6.92
CA ILE A 138 4.47 19.60 -5.94
C ILE A 138 2.99 19.89 -5.72
N GLU A 139 2.59 21.16 -5.57
CA GLU A 139 1.17 21.53 -5.40
C GLU A 139 0.33 21.22 -6.64
N LEU A 140 0.86 21.45 -7.85
CA LEU A 140 0.18 21.10 -9.08
C LEU A 140 -0.10 19.61 -9.19
N LEU A 141 0.82 18.75 -8.74
CA LEU A 141 0.62 17.31 -8.74
C LEU A 141 -0.40 16.84 -7.69
N LYS A 142 -0.52 17.56 -6.58
CA LYS A 142 -1.53 17.29 -5.55
C LYS A 142 -2.93 17.65 -6.03
N SER A 143 -3.06 18.67 -6.87
CA SER A 143 -4.34 19.06 -7.44
C SER A 143 -4.78 18.06 -8.52
N SER A 144 -6.08 17.97 -8.79
CA SER A 144 -6.65 17.10 -9.84
C SER A 144 -6.18 17.47 -11.26
N LEU A 145 -5.55 18.62 -11.43
CA LEU A 145 -4.90 19.07 -12.68
C LEU A 145 -3.56 18.35 -12.96
N GLY A 146 -3.07 17.54 -12.05
CA GLY A 146 -1.82 16.76 -12.17
C GLY A 146 -1.80 15.69 -13.27
N LYS A 147 -2.75 15.72 -14.22
CA LYS A 147 -2.63 15.01 -15.51
C LYS A 147 -1.69 15.72 -16.48
N PHE A 148 -1.30 16.95 -16.19
CA PHE A 148 -0.36 17.68 -17.01
C PHE A 148 1.05 17.21 -16.71
N ALA A 149 1.74 16.79 -17.76
CA ALA A 149 3.12 16.37 -17.74
C ALA A 149 4.00 17.47 -17.11
N VAL A 150 4.40 17.25 -15.86
CA VAL A 150 5.55 17.94 -15.31
C VAL A 150 6.76 17.32 -16.02
N GLY A 151 7.04 17.81 -17.19
CA GLY A 151 8.09 17.52 -18.12
C GLY A 151 9.28 16.63 -17.69
N PRO A 152 10.51 16.96 -18.08
CA PRO A 152 11.70 16.09 -17.99
C PRO A 152 12.19 15.78 -16.56
N LYS A 153 11.53 16.31 -15.52
CA LYS A 153 11.89 16.08 -14.12
C LYS A 153 11.31 14.81 -13.49
N ILE A 154 10.34 14.17 -14.16
CA ILE A 154 9.73 12.94 -13.68
C ILE A 154 10.68 11.78 -13.98
N ILE A 155 11.15 11.10 -12.92
CA ILE A 155 11.94 9.89 -13.03
C ILE A 155 11.02 8.66 -13.05
N VAL A 156 10.01 8.66 -12.16
CA VAL A 156 9.02 7.57 -12.04
C VAL A 156 7.62 8.17 -12.01
N ASN A 157 6.67 7.55 -12.69
CA ASN A 157 5.25 7.88 -12.63
C ASN A 157 4.44 6.61 -12.86
N GLU A 158 4.22 5.87 -11.78
CA GLU A 158 3.60 4.55 -11.80
C GLU A 158 2.34 4.51 -10.96
N THR A 159 1.42 3.62 -11.31
CA THR A 159 0.18 3.42 -10.58
C THR A 159 0.06 1.94 -10.19
N ILE A 160 -0.04 1.68 -8.90
CA ILE A 160 -0.18 0.35 -8.32
C ILE A 160 -1.63 0.16 -7.92
N ALA A 161 -2.26 -0.90 -8.42
CA ALA A 161 -3.58 -1.32 -7.94
C ALA A 161 -3.44 -1.97 -6.57
N LEU A 162 -4.27 -1.56 -5.63
CA LEU A 162 -4.32 -2.05 -4.27
C LEU A 162 -5.62 -2.79 -4.05
N SER A 163 -5.54 -3.98 -3.46
CA SER A 163 -6.71 -4.74 -3.05
C SER A 163 -6.41 -5.52 -1.78
N GLY A 164 -7.40 -5.61 -0.93
CA GLY A 164 -7.38 -6.41 0.29
C GLY A 164 -8.79 -6.83 0.65
N SER A 165 -8.91 -7.87 1.45
CA SER A 165 -10.20 -8.35 1.94
C SER A 165 -10.04 -8.88 3.35
N PHE A 166 -11.10 -8.77 4.14
CA PHE A 166 -11.19 -9.40 5.45
C PHE A 166 -12.60 -9.90 5.72
N THR A 167 -12.69 -10.98 6.48
CA THR A 167 -13.96 -11.50 6.99
C THR A 167 -14.36 -10.67 8.21
N ARG A 168 -15.61 -10.25 8.25
CA ARG A 168 -16.16 -9.52 9.39
C ARG A 168 -16.60 -10.51 10.46
N GLU A 169 -16.26 -10.19 11.69
CA GLU A 169 -16.91 -10.83 12.83
C GLU A 169 -18.30 -10.24 12.96
N ILE A 170 -19.31 -11.10 12.91
CA ILE A 170 -20.73 -10.68 12.92
C ILE A 170 -21.41 -11.20 14.20
N TYR A 171 -20.97 -12.35 14.68
CA TYR A 171 -21.50 -13.03 15.86
C TYR A 171 -20.36 -13.54 16.72
N SER A 172 -20.31 -13.04 17.92
CA SER A 172 -19.66 -13.70 19.05
C SER A 172 -20.58 -13.53 20.25
N ASP A 173 -20.42 -14.36 21.25
CA ASP A 173 -21.06 -14.15 22.57
C ASP A 173 -20.51 -12.89 23.27
N GLU A 174 -19.72 -12.08 22.55
CA GLU A 174 -19.09 -10.86 23.01
C GLU A 174 -19.98 -9.64 22.79
N ALA A 175 -19.70 -8.59 23.55
CA ALA A 175 -20.42 -7.33 23.42
C ALA A 175 -20.18 -6.68 22.03
N ILE A 176 -21.17 -5.94 21.53
CA ILE A 176 -21.14 -5.27 20.21
C ILE A 176 -19.88 -4.38 20.04
N ASP A 177 -19.45 -3.71 21.11
CA ASP A 177 -18.24 -2.86 21.09
C ASP A 177 -16.97 -3.63 20.80
N VAL A 178 -16.90 -4.89 21.26
CA VAL A 178 -15.76 -5.80 20.98
C VAL A 178 -15.75 -6.21 19.52
N ILE A 179 -16.91 -6.58 18.98
CA ILE A 179 -17.07 -6.94 17.55
C ILE A 179 -16.66 -5.77 16.64
N ASP A 180 -17.10 -4.55 16.94
CA ASP A 180 -16.72 -3.35 16.17
C ASP A 180 -15.20 -3.10 16.24
N THR A 181 -14.60 -3.28 17.42
CA THR A 181 -13.16 -3.13 17.62
C THR A 181 -12.38 -4.17 16.83
N GLN A 182 -12.82 -5.43 16.81
CA GLN A 182 -12.22 -6.51 16.02
C GLN A 182 -12.29 -6.21 14.53
N ASN A 183 -13.44 -5.77 14.04
CA ASN A 183 -13.61 -5.40 12.62
C ASN A 183 -12.75 -4.21 12.21
N ARG A 184 -12.60 -3.21 13.07
CA ARG A 184 -11.68 -2.08 12.83
C ARG A 184 -10.23 -2.52 12.83
N SER A 185 -9.86 -3.46 13.70
CA SER A 185 -8.52 -4.04 13.72
C SER A 185 -8.23 -4.84 12.45
N ALA A 186 -9.18 -5.65 11.98
CA ALA A 186 -9.08 -6.39 10.73
C ALA A 186 -8.90 -5.46 9.52
N LEU A 187 -9.66 -4.36 9.45
CA LEU A 187 -9.49 -3.33 8.42
C LEU A 187 -8.09 -2.71 8.46
N ARG A 188 -7.57 -2.36 9.65
CA ARG A 188 -6.21 -1.81 9.80
C ARG A 188 -5.15 -2.79 9.32
N SER A 189 -5.24 -4.05 9.75
CA SER A 189 -4.32 -5.11 9.30
C SER A 189 -4.34 -5.25 7.78
N THR A 190 -5.53 -5.23 7.17
CA THR A 190 -5.68 -5.29 5.71
C THR A 190 -5.01 -4.10 5.02
N VAL A 191 -5.16 -2.90 5.55
CA VAL A 191 -4.50 -1.69 5.01
C VAL A 191 -2.98 -1.76 5.16
N ASP A 192 -2.47 -2.28 6.28
CA ASP A 192 -1.04 -2.49 6.50
C ASP A 192 -0.46 -3.52 5.51
N ASP A 193 -1.19 -4.60 5.24
CA ASP A 193 -0.76 -5.61 4.26
C ASP A 193 -0.82 -5.07 2.83
N MET A 194 -1.83 -4.27 2.49
CA MET A 194 -1.87 -3.54 1.21
C MET A 194 -0.67 -2.60 1.05
N ALA A 195 -0.24 -1.94 2.12
CA ALA A 195 0.92 -1.05 2.11
C ALA A 195 2.23 -1.80 1.88
N LYS A 196 2.43 -2.94 2.55
CA LYS A 196 3.59 -3.81 2.32
C LYS A 196 3.64 -4.32 0.88
N ASN A 197 2.50 -4.79 0.37
CA ASN A 197 2.39 -5.27 -1.01
C ASN A 197 2.67 -4.15 -2.02
N ALA A 198 2.18 -2.93 -1.77
CA ALA A 198 2.47 -1.77 -2.60
C ALA A 198 3.97 -1.44 -2.63
N ALA A 199 4.62 -1.47 -1.47
CA ALA A 199 6.05 -1.21 -1.36
C ALA A 199 6.88 -2.28 -2.08
N GLN A 200 6.49 -3.56 -1.96
CA GLN A 200 7.17 -4.65 -2.66
C GLN A 200 6.98 -4.54 -4.18
N ASN A 201 5.76 -4.27 -4.65
CA ASN A 201 5.49 -4.09 -6.07
C ASN A 201 6.28 -2.91 -6.65
N PHE A 202 6.35 -1.80 -5.92
CA PHE A 202 7.15 -0.65 -6.35
C PHE A 202 8.64 -0.98 -6.40
N LYS A 203 9.16 -1.70 -5.41
CA LYS A 203 10.54 -2.19 -5.41
C LYS A 203 10.83 -3.04 -6.64
N ASP A 204 9.95 -3.98 -6.94
CA ASP A 204 10.14 -4.87 -8.09
C ASP A 204 10.10 -4.06 -9.39
N MET A 205 9.17 -3.12 -9.53
CA MET A 205 9.13 -2.22 -10.69
C MET A 205 10.42 -1.43 -10.88
N ILE A 206 10.96 -0.81 -9.83
CA ILE A 206 12.20 -0.02 -9.96
C ILE A 206 13.43 -0.90 -10.21
N LEU A 207 13.47 -2.12 -9.70
CA LEU A 207 14.59 -3.05 -9.96
C LEU A 207 14.56 -3.64 -11.37
N TYR A 208 13.38 -3.74 -12.00
CA TYR A 208 13.25 -4.22 -13.37
C TYR A 208 13.36 -3.09 -14.42
N ALA A 209 13.07 -1.86 -14.02
CA ALA A 209 13.08 -0.71 -14.92
C ALA A 209 14.47 -0.05 -15.04
N PHE A 210 15.34 -0.29 -14.06
CA PHE A 210 16.64 0.36 -13.93
C PHE A 210 17.75 -0.67 -13.64
#